data_ddfa74d9350eae94841f044b78ede3f2
#
_entry.id   ddfa74d9350eae94841f044b78ede3f2
#
_cell.length_a   1.000
_cell.length_b   1.000
_cell.length_c   1.000
_cell.angle_alpha   90.00
_cell.angle_beta   90.00
_cell.angle_gamma   90.00
#
_symmetry.space_group_name_H-M   'P 1'
#
loop_
_entity.id
_entity.type
_entity.pdbx_description
1 polymer ?
#
loop_
_entity_poly.entity_id
_entity_poly.type
_entity_poly.pdbx_seq_one_letter_code
_entity_poly.pdbx_strand_id
1 'polypeptide(L)'
;MLMLLGDVNDAVWHKGALRLCFPIGFVLLAAATALRLDHSGIDAAWCAVSGAFLLVLLYVLFGSFSVKDAYVRQDSGRRVYDKGFYALCRHPGVLFLAGLYASLHYAFALPWPDAALYSALNLLLASAEDKWFFPRSIGGYDEYKKRVPFLIPTSAGIKEIFKK
;
A
#
# COMPACT_ATOMS: atom_id res chain seq x y z
N MET A 1 -6.18 -7.66 -9.99
CA MET A 1 -6.65 -9.05 -9.85
C MET A 1 -5.58 -10.00 -9.30
N LEU A 2 -4.33 -10.00 -9.81
CA LEU A 2 -3.24 -10.85 -9.27
C LEU A 2 -2.93 -10.57 -7.80
N MET A 3 -2.88 -9.30 -7.37
CA MET A 3 -2.67 -8.94 -5.97
C MET A 3 -3.75 -9.56 -5.07
N LEU A 4 -5.02 -9.44 -5.47
CA LEU A 4 -6.15 -10.03 -4.75
C LEU A 4 -6.01 -11.56 -4.62
N LEU A 5 -5.51 -12.26 -5.65
CA LEU A 5 -5.22 -13.69 -5.57
C LEU A 5 -4.12 -14.01 -4.55
N GLY A 6 -3.13 -13.15 -4.42
CA GLY A 6 -2.10 -13.26 -3.38
C GLY A 6 -2.72 -13.20 -1.98
N ASP A 7 -3.60 -12.23 -1.74
CA ASP A 7 -4.27 -12.03 -0.45
C ASP A 7 -5.23 -13.18 -0.12
N VAL A 8 -5.99 -13.67 -1.11
CA VAL A 8 -6.84 -14.87 -0.95
C VAL A 8 -5.97 -16.08 -0.60
N ASN A 9 -4.82 -16.23 -1.25
CA ASN A 9 -3.89 -17.30 -0.94
C ASN A 9 -3.38 -17.24 0.50
N ASP A 10 -2.99 -16.06 0.94
CA ASP A 10 -2.49 -15.86 2.30
C ASP A 10 -3.57 -16.06 3.37
N ALA A 11 -4.84 -15.78 3.05
CA ALA A 11 -5.96 -15.92 3.98
C ALA A 11 -6.58 -17.32 3.99
N VAL A 12 -6.52 -18.07 2.86
CA VAL A 12 -7.33 -19.29 2.69
C VAL A 12 -6.51 -20.49 2.19
N TRP A 13 -5.73 -20.32 1.13
CA TRP A 13 -5.16 -21.47 0.40
C TRP A 13 -3.76 -21.88 0.83
N HIS A 14 -2.93 -20.94 1.26
CA HIS A 14 -1.54 -21.12 1.73
C HIS A 14 -0.62 -21.84 0.70
N LYS A 15 -0.93 -21.74 -0.61
CA LYS A 15 -0.16 -22.37 -1.69
C LYS A 15 1.09 -21.58 -2.02
N GLY A 16 2.26 -22.22 -1.98
CA GLY A 16 3.56 -21.56 -2.19
C GLY A 16 3.68 -20.80 -3.53
N ALA A 17 3.17 -21.38 -4.64
CA ALA A 17 3.21 -20.76 -5.96
C ALA A 17 2.41 -19.45 -6.05
N LEU A 18 1.32 -19.30 -5.30
CA LEU A 18 0.46 -18.12 -5.34
C LEU A 18 1.00 -16.95 -4.47
N ARG A 19 2.00 -17.18 -3.62
CA ARG A 19 2.66 -16.12 -2.85
C ARG A 19 3.31 -15.05 -3.73
N LEU A 20 3.68 -15.41 -4.95
CA LEU A 20 4.27 -14.48 -5.92
C LEU A 20 3.24 -13.62 -6.67
N CYS A 21 1.94 -13.93 -6.55
CA CYS A 21 0.89 -13.18 -7.26
C CYS A 21 0.84 -11.71 -6.84
N PHE A 22 1.04 -11.40 -5.56
CA PHE A 22 1.05 -10.02 -5.08
C PHE A 22 2.23 -9.21 -5.67
N PRO A 23 3.52 -9.62 -5.50
CA PRO A 23 4.64 -8.89 -6.07
C PRO A 23 4.61 -8.84 -7.60
N ILE A 24 4.18 -9.91 -8.27
CA ILE A 24 4.02 -9.90 -9.74
C ILE A 24 2.96 -8.87 -10.14
N GLY A 25 1.82 -8.82 -9.45
CA GLY A 25 0.77 -7.83 -9.70
C GLY A 25 1.27 -6.39 -9.53
N PHE A 26 2.12 -6.15 -8.52
CA PHE A 26 2.75 -4.85 -8.31
C PHE A 26 3.71 -4.46 -9.44
N VAL A 27 4.56 -5.39 -9.89
CA VAL A 27 5.48 -5.17 -11.01
C VAL A 27 4.71 -4.89 -12.30
N LEU A 28 3.65 -5.64 -12.57
CA LEU A 28 2.81 -5.41 -13.76
C LEU A 28 2.10 -4.05 -13.72
N LEU A 29 1.64 -3.62 -12.56
CA LEU A 29 1.06 -2.28 -12.39
C LEU A 29 2.10 -1.18 -12.66
N ALA A 30 3.32 -1.34 -12.12
CA ALA A 30 4.41 -0.41 -12.37
C ALA A 30 4.78 -0.36 -13.88
N ALA A 31 4.88 -1.52 -14.54
CA ALA A 31 5.14 -1.59 -15.98
C ALA A 31 4.02 -0.96 -16.80
N ALA A 32 2.75 -1.25 -16.48
CA ALA A 32 1.60 -0.65 -17.14
C ALA A 32 1.59 0.87 -16.99
N THR A 33 1.94 1.38 -15.80
CA THR A 33 2.08 2.82 -15.56
C THR A 33 3.20 3.41 -16.43
N ALA A 34 4.39 2.78 -16.44
CA ALA A 34 5.53 3.24 -17.22
C ALA A 34 5.24 3.36 -18.71
N LEU A 35 4.47 2.42 -19.28
CA LEU A 35 4.04 2.43 -20.68
C LEU A 35 3.05 3.56 -21.02
N ARG A 36 2.45 4.20 -20.02
CA ARG A 36 1.48 5.29 -20.18
C ARG A 36 2.09 6.68 -19.97
N LEU A 37 3.36 6.75 -19.52
CA LEU A 37 4.05 8.01 -19.32
C LEU A 37 4.48 8.62 -20.66
N ASP A 38 4.25 9.93 -20.82
CA ASP A 38 4.78 10.72 -21.92
C ASP A 38 6.09 11.40 -21.47
N HIS A 39 7.16 11.11 -22.20
CA HIS A 39 8.48 11.66 -21.91
C HIS A 39 8.83 12.91 -22.74
N SER A 40 7.90 13.44 -23.53
CA SER A 40 8.13 14.57 -24.44
C SER A 40 8.24 15.92 -23.72
N GLY A 41 7.64 16.06 -22.53
CA GLY A 41 7.63 17.31 -21.75
C GLY A 41 7.78 17.06 -20.26
N ILE A 42 9.00 16.71 -19.83
CA ILE A 42 9.28 16.35 -18.43
C ILE A 42 9.39 17.60 -17.57
N ASP A 43 8.57 17.68 -16.50
CA ASP A 43 8.69 18.70 -15.46
C ASP A 43 9.56 18.19 -14.29
N ALA A 44 10.75 18.77 -14.13
CA ALA A 44 11.72 18.34 -13.12
C ALA A 44 11.23 18.53 -11.67
N ALA A 45 10.44 19.56 -11.39
CA ALA A 45 9.89 19.78 -10.04
C ALA A 45 8.89 18.70 -9.68
N TRP A 46 7.98 18.36 -10.61
CA TRP A 46 7.03 17.28 -10.40
C TRP A 46 7.67 15.90 -10.41
N CYS A 47 8.80 15.70 -11.13
CA CYS A 47 9.60 14.48 -11.01
C CYS A 47 10.15 14.30 -9.59
N ALA A 48 10.65 15.37 -8.95
CA ALA A 48 11.11 15.31 -7.57
C ALA A 48 9.96 14.98 -6.60
N VAL A 49 8.78 15.57 -6.80
CA VAL A 49 7.57 15.26 -6.01
C VAL A 49 7.16 13.79 -6.20
N SER A 50 7.14 13.28 -7.44
CA SER A 50 6.84 11.88 -7.74
C SER A 50 7.84 10.94 -7.09
N GLY A 51 9.13 11.28 -7.15
CA GLY A 51 10.20 10.55 -6.48
C GLY A 51 10.00 10.49 -4.96
N ALA A 52 9.61 11.59 -4.34
CA ALA A 52 9.33 11.63 -2.91
C ALA A 52 8.14 10.72 -2.54
N PHE A 53 7.03 10.80 -3.29
CA PHE A 53 5.89 9.90 -3.07
C PHE A 53 6.26 8.42 -3.25
N LEU A 54 7.06 8.11 -4.27
CA LEU A 54 7.54 6.75 -4.51
C LEU A 54 8.42 6.25 -3.36
N LEU A 55 9.36 7.04 -2.87
CA LEU A 55 10.23 6.67 -1.75
C LEU A 55 9.42 6.42 -0.47
N VAL A 56 8.44 7.29 -0.15
CA VAL A 56 7.57 7.09 1.01
C VAL A 56 6.69 5.86 0.82
N LEU A 57 6.16 5.62 -0.38
CA LEU A 57 5.38 4.43 -0.69
C LEU A 57 6.21 3.15 -0.48
N LEU A 58 7.43 3.10 -1.00
CA LEU A 58 8.34 1.98 -0.80
C LEU A 58 8.70 1.78 0.68
N TYR A 59 8.94 2.88 1.42
CA TYR A 59 9.15 2.80 2.86
C TYR A 59 7.93 2.23 3.59
N VAL A 60 6.72 2.66 3.26
CA VAL A 60 5.48 2.14 3.85
C VAL A 60 5.31 0.67 3.55
N LEU A 61 5.53 0.25 2.30
CA LEU A 61 5.32 -1.15 1.88
C LEU A 61 6.40 -2.11 2.39
N PHE A 62 7.66 -1.66 2.47
CA PHE A 62 8.79 -2.56 2.73
C PHE A 62 9.61 -2.16 3.96
N GLY A 63 9.73 -0.89 4.28
CA GLY A 63 10.55 -0.38 5.38
C GLY A 63 9.86 -0.43 6.73
N SER A 64 8.52 -0.35 6.76
CA SER A 64 7.75 -0.43 8.00
C SER A 64 7.68 -1.86 8.56
N PHE A 65 7.78 -2.87 7.70
CA PHE A 65 7.92 -4.25 8.13
C PHE A 65 9.40 -4.55 8.34
N SER A 66 9.81 -4.77 9.58
CA SER A 66 11.09 -5.44 9.80
C SER A 66 11.00 -6.80 9.11
N VAL A 67 11.83 -6.99 8.07
CA VAL A 67 11.89 -8.25 7.31
C VAL A 67 12.10 -9.45 8.27
N LYS A 68 12.74 -9.22 9.43
CA LYS A 68 12.90 -10.21 10.50
C LYS A 68 11.57 -10.60 11.17
N ASP A 69 10.64 -9.65 11.37
CA ASP A 69 9.37 -9.94 12.03
C ASP A 69 8.36 -10.61 11.07
N ALA A 70 8.47 -10.39 9.77
CA ALA A 70 7.65 -11.03 8.76
C ALA A 70 8.10 -12.47 8.42
N TYR A 71 9.40 -12.78 8.54
CA TYR A 71 9.97 -14.08 8.14
C TYR A 71 10.36 -15.00 9.31
N VAL A 72 10.58 -14.50 10.52
CA VAL A 72 11.15 -15.28 11.65
C VAL A 72 10.10 -15.84 12.61
N ARG A 73 8.83 -15.39 12.54
CA ARG A 73 7.78 -15.90 13.44
C ARG A 73 6.75 -16.76 12.71
N GLN A 74 7.19 -17.95 12.27
CA GLN A 74 6.27 -19.00 11.80
C GLN A 74 5.43 -19.62 12.93
N ASP A 75 5.83 -19.50 14.20
CA ASP A 75 5.17 -20.15 15.33
C ASP A 75 4.12 -19.31 16.09
N SER A 76 3.97 -18.03 15.82
CA SER A 76 3.04 -17.17 16.57
C SER A 76 2.08 -16.32 15.74
N GLY A 77 1.79 -16.70 14.49
CA GLY A 77 0.89 -15.95 13.63
C GLY A 77 1.40 -14.53 13.28
N ARG A 78 1.04 -14.01 12.10
CA ARG A 78 1.28 -12.60 11.75
C ARG A 78 0.59 -11.70 12.77
N ARG A 79 1.31 -10.78 13.41
CA ARG A 79 0.73 -9.75 14.28
C ARG A 79 0.64 -8.43 13.54
N VAL A 80 -0.38 -7.66 13.88
CA VAL A 80 -0.57 -6.30 13.38
C VAL A 80 0.65 -5.42 13.71
N TYR A 81 1.13 -4.69 12.70
CA TYR A 81 2.09 -3.60 12.87
C TYR A 81 1.31 -2.28 12.97
N ASP A 82 1.37 -1.63 14.14
CA ASP A 82 0.59 -0.44 14.47
C ASP A 82 1.46 0.80 14.79
N LYS A 83 2.68 0.86 14.19
CA LYS A 83 3.64 1.95 14.39
C LYS A 83 3.84 2.77 13.14
N GLY A 84 4.46 3.96 13.28
CA GLY A 84 4.76 4.85 12.16
C GLY A 84 3.49 5.26 11.41
N PHE A 85 3.50 5.19 10.09
CA PHE A 85 2.33 5.54 9.27
C PHE A 85 1.10 4.67 9.55
N TYR A 86 1.29 3.42 10.01
CA TYR A 86 0.20 2.52 10.38
C TYR A 86 -0.47 2.86 11.73
N ALA A 87 0.12 3.74 12.53
CA ALA A 87 -0.55 4.35 13.66
C ALA A 87 -1.52 5.47 13.23
N LEU A 88 -1.28 6.08 12.06
CA LEU A 88 -2.13 7.16 11.52
C LEU A 88 -3.38 6.63 10.83
N CYS A 89 -3.20 5.66 9.93
CA CYS A 89 -4.29 5.00 9.22
C CYS A 89 -3.86 3.58 8.81
N ARG A 90 -4.85 2.72 8.56
CA ARG A 90 -4.59 1.29 8.25
C ARG A 90 -4.01 1.07 6.86
N HIS A 91 -4.31 1.95 5.90
CA HIS A 91 -3.87 1.85 4.51
C HIS A 91 -3.13 3.10 4.01
N PRO A 92 -2.00 3.48 4.64
CA PRO A 92 -1.24 4.68 4.23
C PRO A 92 -0.72 4.56 2.80
N GLY A 93 -0.42 3.35 2.32
CA GLY A 93 0.01 3.11 0.94
C GLY A 93 -0.98 3.59 -0.12
N VAL A 94 -2.29 3.56 0.17
CA VAL A 94 -3.32 4.07 -0.75
C VAL A 94 -3.19 5.57 -0.97
N LEU A 95 -2.92 6.33 0.10
CA LEU A 95 -2.75 7.79 0.01
C LEU A 95 -1.49 8.14 -0.77
N PHE A 96 -0.37 7.48 -0.48
CA PHE A 96 0.90 7.74 -1.17
C PHE A 96 0.88 7.30 -2.62
N LEU A 97 0.19 6.21 -2.96
CA LEU A 97 0.02 5.78 -4.35
C LEU A 97 -0.87 6.77 -5.13
N ALA A 98 -1.96 7.26 -4.53
CA ALA A 98 -2.80 8.28 -5.16
C ALA A 98 -2.02 9.59 -5.39
N GLY A 99 -1.21 10.02 -4.41
CA GLY A 99 -0.32 11.16 -4.55
C GLY A 99 0.73 10.97 -5.64
N LEU A 100 1.31 9.77 -5.74
CA LEU A 100 2.23 9.38 -6.81
C LEU A 100 1.57 9.52 -8.18
N TYR A 101 0.38 8.94 -8.39
CA TYR A 101 -0.32 9.04 -9.67
C TYR A 101 -0.72 10.46 -10.03
N ALA A 102 -1.16 11.26 -9.05
CA ALA A 102 -1.44 12.67 -9.27
C ALA A 102 -0.18 13.44 -9.68
N SER A 103 0.96 13.19 -9.03
CA SER A 103 2.23 13.86 -9.40
C SER A 103 2.78 13.39 -10.74
N LEU A 104 2.61 12.11 -11.11
CA LEU A 104 3.01 11.57 -12.42
C LEU A 104 2.22 12.21 -13.57
N HIS A 105 0.97 12.63 -13.34
CA HIS A 105 0.22 13.40 -14.33
C HIS A 105 0.96 14.70 -14.70
N TYR A 106 1.42 15.44 -13.69
CA TYR A 106 2.13 16.71 -13.92
C TYR A 106 3.56 16.51 -14.40
N ALA A 107 4.23 15.44 -13.96
CA ALA A 107 5.62 15.16 -14.32
C ALA A 107 5.79 14.60 -15.74
N PHE A 108 4.86 13.70 -16.16
CA PHE A 108 4.98 12.87 -17.36
C PHE A 108 3.67 12.78 -18.15
N ALA A 109 2.75 13.71 -17.96
CA ALA A 109 1.43 13.75 -18.62
C ALA A 109 0.66 12.41 -18.55
N LEU A 110 0.78 11.65 -17.45
CA LEU A 110 -0.03 10.45 -17.25
C LEU A 110 -1.52 10.82 -17.36
N PRO A 111 -2.31 10.17 -18.24
CA PRO A 111 -3.72 10.53 -18.39
C PRO A 111 -4.51 10.44 -17.08
N TRP A 112 -5.31 11.46 -16.74
CA TRP A 112 -6.15 11.47 -15.54
C TRP A 112 -7.04 10.23 -15.39
N PRO A 113 -7.66 9.69 -16.46
CA PRO A 113 -8.44 8.47 -16.35
C PRO A 113 -7.61 7.27 -15.85
N ASP A 114 -6.35 7.16 -16.28
CA ASP A 114 -5.45 6.09 -15.84
C ASP A 114 -5.06 6.29 -14.36
N ALA A 115 -4.69 7.51 -13.98
CA ALA A 115 -4.37 7.86 -12.59
C ALA A 115 -5.55 7.58 -11.65
N ALA A 116 -6.75 7.97 -12.05
CA ALA A 116 -7.98 7.73 -11.30
C ALA A 116 -8.32 6.23 -11.22
N LEU A 117 -8.21 5.51 -12.33
CA LEU A 117 -8.47 4.06 -12.39
C LEU A 117 -7.51 3.29 -11.46
N TYR A 118 -6.21 3.55 -11.55
CA TYR A 118 -5.22 2.84 -10.73
C TYR A 118 -5.38 3.14 -9.24
N SER A 119 -5.69 4.40 -8.89
CA SER A 119 -6.00 4.80 -7.51
C SER A 119 -7.27 4.14 -7.00
N ALA A 120 -8.33 4.09 -7.81
CA ALA A 120 -9.59 3.43 -7.45
C ALA A 120 -9.43 1.92 -7.27
N LEU A 121 -8.70 1.25 -8.16
CA LEU A 121 -8.41 -0.19 -8.04
C LEU A 121 -7.59 -0.50 -6.78
N ASN A 122 -6.63 0.35 -6.43
CA ASN A 122 -5.88 0.21 -5.19
C ASN A 122 -6.77 0.42 -3.95
N LEU A 123 -7.67 1.41 -3.96
CA LEU A 123 -8.63 1.63 -2.89
C LEU A 123 -9.59 0.43 -2.73
N LEU A 124 -10.04 -0.15 -3.84
CA LEU A 124 -10.88 -1.36 -3.81
C LEU A 124 -10.12 -2.56 -3.23
N LEU A 125 -8.85 -2.75 -3.64
CA LEU A 125 -7.98 -3.79 -3.08
C LEU A 125 -7.83 -3.61 -1.57
N ALA A 126 -7.43 -2.42 -1.10
CA ALA A 126 -7.29 -2.10 0.31
C ALA A 126 -8.60 -2.32 1.11
N SER A 127 -9.74 -2.00 0.50
CA SER A 127 -11.05 -2.24 1.10
C SER A 127 -11.36 -3.73 1.25
N ALA A 128 -10.96 -4.55 0.28
CA ALA A 128 -11.10 -6.00 0.34
C ALA A 128 -10.15 -6.61 1.40
N GLU A 129 -8.89 -6.14 1.45
CA GLU A 129 -7.92 -6.52 2.48
C GLU A 129 -8.46 -6.22 3.88
N ASP A 130 -8.95 -5.01 4.12
CA ASP A 130 -9.47 -4.56 5.41
C ASP A 130 -10.72 -5.33 5.89
N LYS A 131 -11.58 -5.71 4.95
CA LYS A 131 -12.86 -6.37 5.29
C LYS A 131 -12.75 -7.88 5.39
N TRP A 132 -11.97 -8.51 4.50
CA TRP A 132 -12.05 -9.94 4.31
C TRP A 132 -10.74 -10.68 4.59
N PHE A 133 -9.58 -10.13 4.22
CA PHE A 133 -8.32 -10.88 4.27
C PHE A 133 -7.56 -10.64 5.56
N PHE A 134 -7.33 -9.41 5.97
CA PHE A 134 -6.52 -9.08 7.14
C PHE A 134 -7.13 -9.57 8.46
N PRO A 135 -8.46 -9.49 8.71
CA PRO A 135 -9.04 -10.08 9.91
C PRO A 135 -8.82 -11.59 10.06
N ARG A 136 -8.63 -12.29 8.92
CA ARG A 136 -8.40 -13.73 8.91
C ARG A 136 -6.93 -14.14 8.94
N SER A 137 -6.06 -13.28 8.44
CA SER A 137 -4.62 -13.59 8.26
C SER A 137 -3.71 -12.91 9.27
N ILE A 138 -4.18 -11.87 9.98
CA ILE A 138 -3.38 -11.06 10.89
C ILE A 138 -4.00 -11.07 12.29
N GLY A 139 -3.27 -11.64 13.27
CA GLY A 139 -3.72 -11.67 14.66
C GLY A 139 -3.81 -10.26 15.27
N GLY A 140 -4.93 -9.97 15.96
CA GLY A 140 -5.18 -8.67 16.59
C GLY A 140 -5.67 -7.58 15.63
N TYR A 141 -5.99 -7.91 14.36
CA TYR A 141 -6.43 -6.92 13.39
C TYR A 141 -7.74 -6.24 13.76
N ASP A 142 -8.70 -6.97 14.33
CA ASP A 142 -9.99 -6.41 14.73
C ASP A 142 -9.86 -5.36 15.86
N GLU A 143 -8.95 -5.57 16.81
CA GLU A 143 -8.64 -4.58 17.85
C GLU A 143 -7.92 -3.34 17.28
N TYR A 144 -7.01 -3.54 16.35
CA TYR A 144 -6.34 -2.48 15.61
C TYR A 144 -7.36 -1.64 14.81
N LYS A 145 -8.31 -2.29 14.16
CA LYS A 145 -9.38 -1.67 13.38
C LYS A 145 -10.29 -0.74 14.20
N LYS A 146 -10.50 -1.07 15.47
CA LYS A 146 -11.28 -0.21 16.40
C LYS A 146 -10.55 1.10 16.77
N ARG A 147 -9.22 1.09 16.78
CA ARG A 147 -8.38 2.21 17.22
C ARG A 147 -7.91 3.10 16.09
N VAL A 148 -7.59 2.52 14.93
CA VAL A 148 -6.96 3.21 13.81
C VAL A 148 -7.94 3.33 12.65
N PRO A 149 -8.13 4.53 12.07
CA PRO A 149 -9.05 4.75 10.95
C PRO A 149 -8.56 4.07 9.66
N PHE A 150 -9.49 3.84 8.73
CA PHE A 150 -9.20 3.17 7.45
C PHE A 150 -8.18 3.94 6.61
N LEU A 151 -8.47 5.20 6.32
CA LEU A 151 -7.67 6.00 5.37
C LEU A 151 -7.31 7.39 5.90
N ILE A 152 -8.27 8.11 6.49
CA ILE A 152 -8.08 9.51 6.89
C ILE A 152 -7.53 9.54 8.32
N PRO A 153 -6.30 10.08 8.53
CA PRO A 153 -5.73 10.20 9.87
C PRO A 153 -6.61 11.02 10.81
N THR A 154 -6.73 10.57 12.04
CA THR A 154 -7.42 11.32 13.10
C THR A 154 -6.43 12.18 13.88
N SER A 155 -6.91 13.28 14.48
CA SER A 155 -6.09 14.12 15.36
C SER A 155 -5.51 13.35 16.57
N ALA A 156 -6.19 12.30 17.03
CA ALA A 156 -5.70 11.41 18.08
C ALA A 156 -4.50 10.58 17.61
N GLY A 157 -4.57 9.97 16.42
CA GLY A 157 -3.46 9.21 15.83
C GLY A 157 -2.22 10.07 15.57
N ILE A 158 -2.42 11.32 15.12
CA ILE A 158 -1.32 12.27 14.92
C ILE A 158 -0.60 12.55 16.24
N LYS A 159 -1.35 12.78 17.34
CA LYS A 159 -0.77 13.04 18.67
C LYS A 159 0.01 11.84 19.22
N GLU A 160 -0.37 10.62 18.89
CA GLU A 160 0.30 9.41 19.38
C GLU A 160 1.69 9.21 18.75
N ILE A 161 1.91 9.64 17.51
CA ILE A 161 3.24 9.61 16.86
C ILE A 161 4.23 10.55 17.55
N PHE A 162 3.76 11.70 18.05
CA PHE A 162 4.61 12.69 18.71
C PHE A 162 4.73 12.48 20.22
N LYS A 163 4.09 11.45 20.77
CA LYS A 163 4.21 11.06 22.19
C LYS A 163 5.35 10.04 22.41
N LYS A 164 6.54 10.31 21.85
CA LYS A 164 7.74 9.59 22.23
C LYS A 164 8.53 10.36 23.26
#